data_767ae889a943658914fccfff0770bd6e
#
_entry.id   767ae889a943658914fccfff0770bd6e
#
_cell.length_a   1.000
_cell.length_b   1.000
_cell.length_c   1.000
_cell.angle_alpha   90.00
_cell.angle_beta   90.00
_cell.angle_gamma   90.00
#
_symmetry.space_group_name_H-M   'P 1'
#
loop_
_entity.id
_entity.type
_entity.pdbx_description
1 polymer ?
#
loop_
_entity_poly.entity_id
_entity_poly.type
_entity_poly.pdbx_seq_one_letter_code
_entity_poly.pdbx_strand_id
1 'polypeptide(L)'
;KCALPIFTSQNSEIWIENSCVGAGWNIHHQTIITGVPVNNWNLEVPSGVCIDVVPFGESGYVARPYGFNDTFKGSLAKEETYYQGMSVGEWCAVRGISVEEIENGHDLQAARLFPVCSSVEELGAVMRWMVSEPALQQGKEIWQRCRKLSADDISAYSNLYRLAEQREAFRIKNWPALAHNYERSVFYQLNLENAAGEFARYDLSLPEPLSESAPLMTRISDNMFRARVQQLKGLAYREYENEAFRLMRDGLTASALAKRQQPHLSVYSDQIVWGRSPVRIDLAGGWTDTPPYCLNEGGNVVNIAIELNGQPPLQVYVKPCREYKIILRSIDLGAMEVVTTYGEVRGFMQVGSPFSIPKAALVLAGFQPGFSTESYVSLEEQLKAFGSGMEITLLSAIPAGSGLGTSSILASTVLGAISDFCGLNWDKNEICNRTLILEQLLTTGGGWQDQYGGVLRGVKLLQTHAGMDQSPLVRWLPDYLFTGGEYQKCHLLYYTGITRTAKGILAEIVRSMFLNSTEHLSILGGMKGHALDLYEAIQRGNFDEMGRLVGKSWKLNQALDPGTNPEAVEAIIRRIDDYCLGYKLPGAGGGGYLYMVAKDPEAAIRIRSILAQIGRAH
;
A
#
# COMPACT_ATOMS: atom_id res chain seq x y z
N LYS A 1 -7.20 -17.90 11.37
CA LYS A 1 -5.95 -18.41 12.00
C LYS A 1 -5.86 -17.82 13.40
N CYS A 2 -6.33 -18.56 14.41
CA CYS A 2 -6.03 -18.24 15.81
C CYS A 2 -4.65 -18.80 16.09
N ALA A 3 -3.62 -18.03 15.90
CA ALA A 3 -2.28 -18.41 16.28
C ALA A 3 -2.03 -18.03 17.74
N LEU A 4 -2.48 -18.84 18.66
CA LEU A 4 -1.80 -18.88 19.96
C LEU A 4 -0.57 -19.76 19.76
N PRO A 5 0.64 -19.31 20.10
CA PRO A 5 1.88 -20.03 19.84
C PRO A 5 2.13 -21.07 20.92
N ILE A 6 1.31 -22.13 20.95
CA ILE A 6 1.46 -23.23 21.90
C ILE A 6 1.92 -24.51 21.18
N PHE A 7 2.05 -24.46 19.87
CA PHE A 7 2.46 -25.61 19.08
C PHE A 7 3.96 -25.63 18.89
N THR A 8 4.62 -26.62 19.46
CA THR A 8 6.00 -26.93 19.10
C THR A 8 6.03 -27.30 17.62
N SER A 9 6.92 -26.68 16.87
CA SER A 9 7.00 -26.60 15.41
C SER A 9 7.27 -27.90 14.63
N GLN A 10 7.04 -29.07 15.22
CA GLN A 10 7.33 -30.36 14.57
C GLN A 10 6.11 -31.01 13.91
N ASN A 11 4.90 -30.49 14.13
CA ASN A 11 3.68 -31.06 13.60
C ASN A 11 3.19 -30.30 12.38
N SER A 12 2.99 -30.99 11.27
CA SER A 12 2.48 -30.47 10.01
C SER A 12 1.03 -30.88 9.77
N GLU A 13 0.34 -30.18 8.86
CA GLU A 13 -1.01 -30.52 8.43
C GLU A 13 -2.07 -30.38 9.56
N ILE A 14 -1.94 -29.32 10.38
CA ILE A 14 -2.92 -28.99 11.42
C ILE A 14 -3.74 -27.79 10.97
N TRP A 15 -5.07 -27.93 11.01
CA TRP A 15 -6.02 -26.85 10.73
C TRP A 15 -6.92 -26.63 11.95
N ILE A 16 -6.95 -25.38 12.46
CA ILE A 16 -7.80 -24.99 13.60
C ILE A 16 -8.65 -23.80 13.18
N GLU A 17 -9.95 -23.92 13.22
CA GLU A 17 -10.89 -22.87 12.89
C GLU A 17 -12.00 -22.75 13.93
N ASN A 18 -12.37 -21.51 14.30
CA ASN A 18 -13.47 -21.22 15.22
C ASN A 18 -13.43 -22.07 16.52
N SER A 19 -12.24 -22.25 17.09
CA SER A 19 -12.00 -23.18 18.19
C SER A 19 -11.08 -22.58 19.24
N CYS A 20 -11.36 -22.86 20.51
CA CYS A 20 -10.48 -22.58 21.64
C CYS A 20 -9.63 -23.83 21.94
N VAL A 21 -8.35 -23.74 21.64
CA VAL A 21 -7.35 -24.78 21.96
C VAL A 21 -6.40 -24.22 23.00
N GLY A 22 -6.37 -24.81 24.18
CA GLY A 22 -5.59 -24.35 25.32
C GLY A 22 -4.23 -25.05 25.47
N ALA A 23 -3.45 -24.62 26.46
CA ALA A 23 -2.12 -25.17 26.76
C ALA A 23 -2.10 -26.65 27.15
N GLY A 24 -3.24 -27.19 27.58
CA GLY A 24 -3.41 -28.62 27.92
C GLY A 24 -3.66 -29.53 26.73
N TRP A 25 -3.64 -29.01 25.50
CA TRP A 25 -3.86 -29.82 24.31
C TRP A 25 -2.53 -30.25 23.70
N ASN A 26 -2.44 -31.54 23.35
CA ASN A 26 -1.35 -32.08 22.53
C ASN A 26 -1.93 -32.58 21.20
N ILE A 27 -1.55 -31.96 20.09
CA ILE A 27 -2.14 -32.20 18.77
C ILE A 27 -1.08 -32.73 17.83
N HIS A 28 -1.36 -33.85 17.21
CA HIS A 28 -0.46 -34.50 16.25
C HIS A 28 -0.83 -34.19 14.79
N HIS A 29 -0.13 -34.82 13.84
CA HIS A 29 -0.28 -34.58 12.40
C HIS A 29 -1.69 -34.87 11.86
N GLN A 30 -2.01 -34.27 10.71
CA GLN A 30 -3.25 -34.53 9.96
C GLN A 30 -4.53 -34.35 10.81
N THR A 31 -4.63 -33.20 11.45
CA THR A 31 -5.72 -32.89 12.37
C THR A 31 -6.47 -31.63 11.94
N ILE A 32 -7.80 -31.69 11.91
CA ILE A 32 -8.71 -30.58 11.73
C ILE A 32 -9.53 -30.39 13.01
N ILE A 33 -9.54 -29.19 13.58
CA ILE A 33 -10.30 -28.87 14.79
C ILE A 33 -11.22 -27.69 14.49
N THR A 34 -12.53 -27.89 14.62
CA THR A 34 -13.55 -26.89 14.33
C THR A 34 -14.59 -26.80 15.43
N GLY A 35 -15.12 -25.62 15.68
CA GLY A 35 -16.28 -25.36 16.52
C GLY A 35 -16.08 -25.51 18.03
N VAL A 36 -14.89 -25.80 18.52
CA VAL A 36 -14.63 -26.04 19.94
C VAL A 36 -14.84 -24.78 20.78
N PRO A 37 -15.77 -24.79 21.77
CA PRO A 37 -16.04 -23.64 22.62
C PRO A 37 -14.87 -23.31 23.56
N VAL A 38 -14.95 -22.20 24.29
CA VAL A 38 -13.98 -21.85 25.34
C VAL A 38 -13.95 -22.98 26.38
N ASN A 39 -12.75 -23.48 26.65
CA ASN A 39 -12.54 -24.65 27.55
C ASN A 39 -11.17 -24.58 28.25
N ASN A 40 -10.98 -25.46 29.20
CA ASN A 40 -9.73 -25.69 29.93
C ASN A 40 -9.30 -27.18 29.86
N TRP A 41 -9.62 -27.86 28.77
CA TRP A 41 -9.38 -29.31 28.66
C TRP A 41 -7.90 -29.63 28.54
N ASN A 42 -7.57 -30.82 29.07
CA ASN A 42 -6.35 -31.53 28.71
C ASN A 42 -6.74 -32.63 27.73
N LEU A 43 -6.31 -32.51 26.47
CA LEU A 43 -6.71 -33.44 25.42
C LEU A 43 -5.53 -33.83 24.54
N GLU A 44 -5.30 -35.09 24.42
CA GLU A 44 -4.41 -35.69 23.42
C GLU A 44 -5.22 -35.94 22.14
N VAL A 45 -4.78 -35.41 21.02
CA VAL A 45 -5.41 -35.64 19.70
C VAL A 45 -4.42 -36.40 18.83
N PRO A 46 -4.64 -37.73 18.63
CA PRO A 46 -3.76 -38.58 17.83
C PRO A 46 -3.67 -38.14 16.38
N SER A 47 -2.59 -38.54 15.69
CA SER A 47 -2.44 -38.29 14.26
C SER A 47 -3.61 -38.86 13.46
N GLY A 48 -4.11 -38.08 12.52
CA GLY A 48 -5.23 -38.45 11.66
C GLY A 48 -6.61 -38.38 12.33
N VAL A 49 -6.71 -37.91 13.58
CA VAL A 49 -7.99 -37.69 14.26
C VAL A 49 -8.38 -36.22 14.21
N CYS A 50 -9.58 -35.94 13.76
CA CYS A 50 -10.18 -34.64 13.66
C CYS A 50 -11.29 -34.43 14.69
N ILE A 51 -11.53 -33.18 15.07
CA ILE A 51 -12.56 -32.81 16.05
C ILE A 51 -13.45 -31.74 15.48
N ASP A 52 -14.74 -31.99 15.43
CA ASP A 52 -15.75 -31.01 15.14
C ASP A 52 -16.73 -30.94 16.33
N VAL A 53 -16.99 -29.74 16.79
CA VAL A 53 -18.01 -29.48 17.84
C VAL A 53 -19.10 -28.63 17.25
N VAL A 54 -20.32 -29.15 17.28
CA VAL A 54 -21.47 -28.46 16.67
C VAL A 54 -22.44 -28.02 17.77
N PRO A 55 -22.80 -26.73 17.87
CA PRO A 55 -23.83 -26.28 18.79
C PRO A 55 -25.19 -26.90 18.46
N PHE A 56 -25.90 -27.35 19.50
CA PHE A 56 -27.20 -27.98 19.40
C PHE A 56 -28.20 -27.31 20.36
N GLY A 57 -29.38 -26.95 19.88
CA GLY A 57 -30.36 -26.25 20.68
C GLY A 57 -29.82 -24.89 21.23
N GLU A 58 -30.31 -24.51 22.41
CA GLU A 58 -29.93 -23.23 23.02
C GLU A 58 -28.58 -23.28 23.77
N SER A 59 -28.19 -24.42 24.34
CA SER A 59 -27.02 -24.56 25.22
C SER A 59 -26.15 -25.77 24.96
N GLY A 60 -26.67 -26.83 24.31
CA GLY A 60 -25.98 -28.10 24.11
C GLY A 60 -24.90 -28.04 23.01
N TYR A 61 -24.06 -29.09 23.02
CA TYR A 61 -23.00 -29.29 22.03
C TYR A 61 -22.96 -30.75 21.60
N VAL A 62 -22.74 -30.99 20.32
CA VAL A 62 -22.50 -32.33 19.77
C VAL A 62 -21.00 -32.54 19.67
N ALA A 63 -20.51 -33.61 20.29
CA ALA A 63 -19.13 -34.09 20.11
C ALA A 63 -19.05 -34.94 18.84
N ARG A 64 -18.33 -34.45 17.82
CA ARG A 64 -18.15 -35.14 16.54
C ARG A 64 -16.67 -35.29 16.19
N PRO A 65 -15.93 -36.21 16.88
CA PRO A 65 -14.61 -36.57 16.38
C PRO A 65 -14.77 -37.50 15.16
N TYR A 66 -13.79 -37.47 14.23
CA TYR A 66 -13.74 -38.28 13.02
C TYR A 66 -12.29 -38.48 12.58
N GLY A 67 -12.04 -39.47 11.73
CA GLY A 67 -10.72 -39.67 11.13
C GLY A 67 -10.54 -38.88 9.86
N PHE A 68 -9.34 -38.35 9.63
CA PHE A 68 -8.99 -37.59 8.43
C PHE A 68 -9.25 -38.38 7.15
N ASN A 69 -9.03 -39.67 7.18
CA ASN A 69 -9.21 -40.61 6.07
C ASN A 69 -10.39 -41.58 6.27
N ASP A 70 -11.39 -41.22 7.08
CA ASP A 70 -12.56 -42.09 7.30
C ASP A 70 -13.38 -42.23 6.01
N THR A 71 -14.10 -43.34 5.90
CA THR A 71 -14.99 -43.59 4.76
C THR A 71 -16.28 -42.79 4.81
N PHE A 72 -16.69 -42.30 5.99
CA PHE A 72 -17.89 -41.48 6.30
C PHE A 72 -19.23 -42.17 6.00
N LYS A 73 -19.24 -43.25 5.22
CA LYS A 73 -20.40 -44.07 4.86
C LYS A 73 -19.96 -45.50 4.66
N GLY A 74 -20.90 -46.43 4.68
CA GLY A 74 -20.67 -47.84 4.49
C GLY A 74 -21.30 -48.69 5.59
N SER A 75 -21.38 -49.99 5.36
CA SER A 75 -22.00 -50.92 6.31
C SER A 75 -21.20 -51.05 7.60
N LEU A 76 -21.86 -50.93 8.75
CA LEU A 76 -21.26 -51.08 10.08
C LEU A 76 -20.63 -52.47 10.30
N ALA A 77 -21.10 -53.50 9.59
CA ALA A 77 -20.61 -54.86 9.68
C ALA A 77 -19.35 -55.13 8.85
N LYS A 78 -18.92 -54.19 8.00
CA LYS A 78 -17.75 -54.36 7.14
C LYS A 78 -16.50 -53.83 7.80
N GLU A 79 -15.42 -54.60 7.76
CA GLU A 79 -14.10 -54.17 8.24
C GLU A 79 -13.52 -52.97 7.46
N GLU A 80 -13.97 -52.75 6.21
CA GLU A 80 -13.55 -51.63 5.33
C GLU A 80 -14.22 -50.30 5.68
N THR A 81 -15.17 -50.28 6.62
CA THR A 81 -15.81 -49.04 7.09
C THR A 81 -15.04 -48.49 8.27
N TYR A 82 -14.29 -47.41 8.04
CA TYR A 82 -13.41 -46.82 9.05
C TYR A 82 -14.06 -45.62 9.76
N TYR A 83 -13.78 -45.55 11.06
CA TYR A 83 -14.08 -44.43 11.94
C TYR A 83 -12.89 -44.15 12.87
N GLN A 84 -12.36 -42.93 12.82
CA GLN A 84 -11.12 -42.55 13.49
C GLN A 84 -9.92 -43.46 13.14
N GLY A 85 -9.84 -43.87 11.88
CA GLY A 85 -8.73 -44.67 11.36
C GLY A 85 -8.73 -46.16 11.71
N MET A 86 -9.79 -46.69 12.35
CA MET A 86 -9.96 -48.10 12.64
C MET A 86 -11.36 -48.59 12.21
N SER A 87 -11.59 -49.90 12.12
CA SER A 87 -12.93 -50.38 11.81
C SER A 87 -13.92 -49.99 12.91
N VAL A 88 -15.20 -49.83 12.57
CA VAL A 88 -16.24 -49.43 13.54
C VAL A 88 -16.33 -50.45 14.68
N GLY A 89 -16.21 -51.75 14.38
CA GLY A 89 -16.21 -52.81 15.37
C GLY A 89 -15.05 -52.71 16.37
N GLU A 90 -13.83 -52.45 15.89
CA GLU A 90 -12.66 -52.21 16.74
C GLU A 90 -12.82 -50.97 17.61
N TRP A 91 -13.32 -49.84 17.02
CA TRP A 91 -13.56 -48.62 17.77
C TRP A 91 -14.52 -48.84 18.95
N CYS A 92 -15.61 -49.58 18.72
CA CYS A 92 -16.57 -49.95 19.74
C CYS A 92 -15.93 -50.86 20.80
N ALA A 93 -15.23 -51.92 20.38
CA ALA A 93 -14.59 -52.89 21.27
C ALA A 93 -13.57 -52.25 22.21
N VAL A 94 -12.70 -51.37 21.69
CA VAL A 94 -11.70 -50.63 22.48
C VAL A 94 -12.37 -49.76 23.55
N ARG A 95 -13.58 -49.25 23.29
CA ARG A 95 -14.35 -48.39 24.22
C ARG A 95 -15.33 -49.15 25.08
N GLY A 96 -15.38 -50.49 24.94
CA GLY A 96 -16.25 -51.37 25.74
C GLY A 96 -17.73 -51.12 25.50
N ILE A 97 -18.12 -50.80 24.25
CA ILE A 97 -19.50 -50.70 23.78
C ILE A 97 -19.72 -51.68 22.63
N SER A 98 -20.96 -52.00 22.33
CA SER A 98 -21.29 -52.86 21.21
C SER A 98 -21.71 -52.07 19.97
N VAL A 99 -21.61 -52.66 18.78
CA VAL A 99 -22.05 -52.01 17.54
C VAL A 99 -23.57 -51.76 17.56
N GLU A 100 -24.32 -52.63 18.22
CA GLU A 100 -25.78 -52.51 18.38
C GLU A 100 -26.19 -51.26 19.18
N GLU A 101 -25.32 -50.75 20.07
CA GLU A 101 -25.57 -49.53 20.83
C GLU A 101 -25.56 -48.26 19.95
N ILE A 102 -24.90 -48.31 18.79
CA ILE A 102 -24.84 -47.21 17.84
C ILE A 102 -25.70 -47.43 16.59
N GLU A 103 -26.17 -48.64 16.36
CA GLU A 103 -26.90 -49.01 15.16
C GLU A 103 -28.23 -48.26 15.05
N ASN A 104 -28.41 -47.58 13.91
CA ASN A 104 -29.66 -46.95 13.51
C ASN A 104 -29.77 -47.08 11.97
N GLY A 105 -29.98 -48.35 11.53
CA GLY A 105 -29.76 -48.71 10.14
C GLY A 105 -28.36 -49.28 9.91
N HIS A 106 -28.07 -49.75 8.71
CA HIS A 106 -26.85 -50.50 8.41
C HIS A 106 -25.67 -49.62 7.96
N ASP A 107 -25.88 -48.31 7.80
CA ASP A 107 -24.87 -47.35 7.27
C ASP A 107 -24.28 -46.47 8.38
N LEU A 108 -22.97 -46.26 8.31
CA LEU A 108 -22.23 -45.41 9.26
C LEU A 108 -22.81 -43.98 9.34
N GLN A 109 -23.36 -43.44 8.25
CA GLN A 109 -23.95 -42.11 8.19
C GLN A 109 -25.19 -41.98 9.10
N ALA A 110 -25.95 -43.07 9.23
CA ALA A 110 -27.12 -43.16 10.09
C ALA A 110 -26.80 -43.59 11.53
N ALA A 111 -25.58 -44.06 11.80
CA ALA A 111 -25.17 -44.52 13.11
C ALA A 111 -25.23 -43.42 14.19
N ARG A 112 -25.78 -43.74 15.35
CA ARG A 112 -25.91 -42.81 16.49
C ARG A 112 -24.62 -42.74 17.30
N LEU A 113 -23.60 -42.12 16.75
CA LEU A 113 -22.25 -42.05 17.33
C LEU A 113 -22.05 -40.79 18.20
N PHE A 114 -22.71 -39.68 17.87
CA PHE A 114 -22.33 -38.33 18.31
C PHE A 114 -23.22 -37.87 19.47
N PRO A 115 -22.71 -37.86 20.74
CA PRO A 115 -23.49 -37.45 21.88
C PRO A 115 -23.76 -35.96 21.94
N VAL A 116 -24.96 -35.60 22.40
CA VAL A 116 -25.35 -34.23 22.74
C VAL A 116 -25.06 -33.99 24.21
N CYS A 117 -24.02 -33.17 24.46
CA CYS A 117 -23.61 -32.80 25.82
C CYS A 117 -24.32 -31.51 26.27
N SER A 118 -24.70 -31.42 27.53
CA SER A 118 -25.41 -30.27 28.10
C SER A 118 -24.46 -29.17 28.57
N SER A 119 -23.20 -29.49 28.80
CA SER A 119 -22.18 -28.53 29.23
C SER A 119 -20.82 -28.76 28.54
N VAL A 120 -19.93 -27.79 28.66
CA VAL A 120 -18.56 -27.83 28.12
C VAL A 120 -17.72 -28.87 28.89
N GLU A 121 -17.99 -29.11 30.17
CA GLU A 121 -17.32 -30.11 30.99
C GLU A 121 -17.69 -31.53 30.54
N GLU A 122 -18.99 -31.79 30.33
CA GLU A 122 -19.45 -33.07 29.76
C GLU A 122 -18.85 -33.33 28.39
N LEU A 123 -18.85 -32.30 27.53
CA LEU A 123 -18.26 -32.33 26.19
C LEU A 123 -16.78 -32.71 26.25
N GLY A 124 -16.00 -32.10 27.18
CA GLY A 124 -14.58 -32.40 27.36
C GLY A 124 -14.33 -33.83 27.81
N ALA A 125 -15.10 -34.33 28.78
CA ALA A 125 -14.96 -35.72 29.27
C ALA A 125 -15.30 -36.74 28.18
N VAL A 126 -16.38 -36.52 27.44
CA VAL A 126 -16.77 -37.39 26.31
C VAL A 126 -15.74 -37.31 25.16
N MET A 127 -15.25 -36.12 24.84
CA MET A 127 -14.27 -35.94 23.78
C MET A 127 -12.97 -36.72 24.12
N ARG A 128 -12.47 -36.61 25.34
CA ARG A 128 -11.32 -37.40 25.80
C ARG A 128 -11.53 -38.89 25.62
N TRP A 129 -12.69 -39.40 26.06
CA TRP A 129 -13.04 -40.81 25.91
C TRP A 129 -13.16 -41.26 24.45
N MET A 130 -13.78 -40.44 23.61
CA MET A 130 -13.96 -40.77 22.20
C MET A 130 -12.65 -40.69 21.39
N VAL A 131 -11.68 -39.90 21.81
CA VAL A 131 -10.46 -39.61 21.03
C VAL A 131 -9.24 -40.36 21.54
N SER A 132 -8.89 -40.20 22.81
CA SER A 132 -7.58 -40.64 23.34
C SER A 132 -7.62 -41.51 24.58
N GLU A 133 -8.68 -41.43 25.39
CA GLU A 133 -8.75 -42.12 26.68
C GLU A 133 -9.94 -43.13 26.73
N PRO A 134 -9.91 -44.21 25.96
CA PRO A 134 -11.05 -45.13 25.86
C PRO A 134 -11.44 -45.81 27.19
N ALA A 135 -10.52 -45.84 28.16
CA ALA A 135 -10.77 -46.38 29.51
C ALA A 135 -11.39 -45.32 30.47
N LEU A 136 -11.60 -44.06 30.07
CA LEU A 136 -12.15 -43.01 30.91
C LEU A 136 -13.63 -43.29 31.25
N GLN A 137 -13.90 -43.86 32.43
CA GLN A 137 -15.22 -44.26 32.85
C GLN A 137 -16.25 -43.12 32.81
N GLN A 138 -15.85 -41.92 33.28
CA GLN A 138 -16.73 -40.76 33.26
C GLN A 138 -17.20 -40.40 31.83
N GLY A 139 -16.30 -40.42 30.86
CA GLY A 139 -16.64 -40.12 29.46
C GLY A 139 -17.60 -41.16 28.87
N LYS A 140 -17.38 -42.44 29.17
CA LYS A 140 -18.26 -43.54 28.78
C LYS A 140 -19.67 -43.40 29.36
N GLU A 141 -19.79 -43.13 30.67
CA GLU A 141 -21.08 -42.95 31.35
C GLU A 141 -21.88 -41.77 30.77
N ILE A 142 -21.21 -40.66 30.49
CA ILE A 142 -21.84 -39.50 29.85
C ILE A 142 -22.29 -39.89 28.43
N TRP A 143 -21.44 -40.55 27.65
CA TRP A 143 -21.78 -40.96 26.29
C TRP A 143 -23.01 -41.90 26.31
N GLN A 144 -23.07 -42.86 27.22
CA GLN A 144 -24.18 -43.82 27.34
C GLN A 144 -25.51 -43.13 27.68
N ARG A 145 -25.51 -42.16 28.59
CA ARG A 145 -26.74 -41.45 29.02
C ARG A 145 -27.21 -40.34 28.06
N CYS A 146 -26.30 -39.78 27.27
CA CYS A 146 -26.64 -38.70 26.37
C CYS A 146 -27.49 -39.18 25.18
N ARG A 147 -28.36 -38.27 24.69
CA ARG A 147 -28.95 -38.42 23.35
C ARG A 147 -27.82 -38.48 22.34
N LYS A 148 -27.87 -39.40 21.42
CA LYS A 148 -26.89 -39.55 20.35
C LYS A 148 -27.52 -39.19 19.02
N LEU A 149 -26.77 -38.48 18.19
CA LEU A 149 -27.14 -38.11 16.85
C LEU A 149 -26.32 -38.88 15.82
N SER A 150 -26.88 -39.05 14.64
CA SER A 150 -26.17 -39.47 13.44
C SER A 150 -25.55 -38.27 12.74
N ALA A 151 -24.74 -38.51 11.71
CA ALA A 151 -24.24 -37.44 10.85
C ALA A 151 -25.37 -36.68 10.13
N ASP A 152 -26.41 -37.41 9.71
CA ASP A 152 -27.59 -36.81 9.07
C ASP A 152 -28.39 -35.93 10.05
N ASP A 153 -28.57 -36.41 11.31
CA ASP A 153 -29.23 -35.62 12.35
C ASP A 153 -28.50 -34.29 12.64
N ILE A 154 -27.17 -34.33 12.68
CA ILE A 154 -26.35 -33.11 12.91
C ILE A 154 -26.60 -32.07 11.82
N SER A 155 -26.62 -32.50 10.56
CA SER A 155 -26.88 -31.63 9.43
C SER A 155 -28.26 -30.96 9.49
N ALA A 156 -29.27 -31.66 10.01
CA ALA A 156 -30.64 -31.19 10.13
C ALA A 156 -30.88 -30.27 11.34
N TYR A 157 -30.18 -30.47 12.45
CA TYR A 157 -30.51 -29.88 13.76
C TYR A 157 -29.41 -29.02 14.38
N SER A 158 -28.32 -28.75 13.66
CA SER A 158 -27.25 -27.85 14.14
C SER A 158 -27.73 -26.42 14.32
N ASN A 159 -27.28 -25.74 15.39
CA ASN A 159 -27.57 -24.34 15.62
C ASN A 159 -26.43 -23.46 15.05
N LEU A 160 -26.56 -23.09 13.77
CA LEU A 160 -25.57 -22.28 13.07
C LEU A 160 -25.47 -20.85 13.60
N TYR A 161 -26.53 -20.30 14.23
CA TYR A 161 -26.47 -18.97 14.84
C TYR A 161 -25.47 -18.94 15.99
N ARG A 162 -25.50 -19.92 16.90
CA ARG A 162 -24.52 -20.03 17.99
C ARG A 162 -23.10 -20.23 17.48
N LEU A 163 -22.93 -20.95 16.36
CA LEU A 163 -21.61 -21.10 15.73
C LEU A 163 -21.09 -19.77 15.20
N ALA A 164 -21.96 -18.95 14.59
CA ALA A 164 -21.63 -17.62 14.12
C ALA A 164 -21.31 -16.67 15.29
N GLU A 165 -22.08 -16.70 16.38
CA GLU A 165 -21.81 -15.91 17.60
C GLU A 165 -20.47 -16.29 18.23
N GLN A 166 -20.15 -17.58 18.32
CA GLN A 166 -18.85 -18.04 18.81
C GLN A 166 -17.70 -17.54 17.94
N ARG A 167 -17.87 -17.58 16.62
CA ARG A 167 -16.89 -17.08 15.66
C ARG A 167 -16.64 -15.57 15.85
N GLU A 168 -17.70 -14.82 16.03
CA GLU A 168 -17.63 -13.38 16.28
C GLU A 168 -16.91 -13.09 17.61
N ALA A 169 -17.27 -13.79 18.68
CA ALA A 169 -16.63 -13.64 19.99
C ALA A 169 -15.13 -13.96 19.95
N PHE A 170 -14.74 -15.00 19.23
CA PHE A 170 -13.32 -15.32 19.04
C PHE A 170 -12.60 -14.28 18.18
N ARG A 171 -13.24 -13.77 17.14
CA ARG A 171 -12.69 -12.70 16.29
C ARG A 171 -12.37 -11.47 17.11
N ILE A 172 -13.32 -10.99 17.91
CA ILE A 172 -13.15 -9.82 18.79
C ILE A 172 -11.98 -10.05 19.77
N LYS A 173 -11.95 -11.20 20.44
CA LYS A 173 -10.91 -11.53 21.42
C LYS A 173 -9.52 -11.68 20.79
N ASN A 174 -9.45 -12.14 19.55
CA ASN A 174 -8.19 -12.42 18.87
C ASN A 174 -7.53 -11.16 18.27
N TRP A 175 -8.26 -10.09 17.96
CA TRP A 175 -7.68 -8.88 17.40
C TRP A 175 -6.54 -8.31 18.25
N PRO A 176 -6.70 -8.05 19.58
CA PRO A 176 -5.60 -7.58 20.42
C PRO A 176 -4.45 -8.59 20.51
N ALA A 177 -4.76 -9.89 20.55
CA ALA A 177 -3.73 -10.93 20.60
C ALA A 177 -2.90 -11.02 19.33
N LEU A 178 -3.51 -10.85 18.14
CA LEU A 178 -2.81 -10.79 16.86
C LEU A 178 -1.87 -9.58 16.79
N ALA A 179 -2.36 -8.42 17.22
CA ALA A 179 -1.57 -7.19 17.25
C ALA A 179 -0.40 -7.27 18.25
N HIS A 180 -0.64 -7.81 19.43
CA HIS A 180 0.41 -8.00 20.45
C HIS A 180 1.51 -8.96 19.99
N ASN A 181 1.15 -10.03 19.28
CA ASN A 181 2.08 -11.05 18.78
C ASN A 181 2.52 -10.78 17.32
N TYR A 182 2.66 -9.55 16.90
CA TYR A 182 2.90 -9.16 15.51
C TYR A 182 4.11 -9.86 14.86
N GLU A 183 5.16 -10.18 15.61
CA GLU A 183 6.35 -10.89 15.10
C GLU A 183 6.07 -12.32 14.62
N ARG A 184 5.00 -12.94 15.16
CA ARG A 184 4.59 -14.33 14.87
C ARG A 184 3.23 -14.41 14.20
N SER A 185 2.53 -13.28 14.08
CA SER A 185 1.23 -13.16 13.42
C SER A 185 1.38 -12.44 12.08
N VAL A 186 0.29 -12.40 11.33
CA VAL A 186 0.20 -11.65 10.07
C VAL A 186 -0.47 -10.28 10.25
N PHE A 187 -0.54 -9.76 11.49
CA PHE A 187 -1.35 -8.57 11.80
C PHE A 187 -1.08 -7.40 10.86
N TYR A 188 0.19 -6.98 10.71
CA TYR A 188 0.57 -5.87 9.83
C TYR A 188 0.56 -6.20 8.33
N GLN A 189 0.20 -7.43 7.95
CA GLN A 189 -0.04 -7.85 6.56
C GLN A 189 -1.54 -7.88 6.22
N LEU A 190 -2.41 -7.79 7.22
CA LEU A 190 -3.86 -7.74 7.04
C LEU A 190 -4.30 -6.37 6.52
N ASN A 191 -5.56 -6.28 6.11
CA ASN A 191 -6.21 -5.00 5.88
C ASN A 191 -6.39 -4.27 7.22
N LEU A 192 -5.49 -3.34 7.51
CA LEU A 192 -5.46 -2.58 8.76
C LEU A 192 -6.60 -1.56 8.86
N GLU A 193 -7.19 -1.14 7.73
CA GLU A 193 -8.40 -0.31 7.72
C GLU A 193 -9.56 -1.07 8.36
N ASN A 194 -9.77 -2.34 7.95
CA ASN A 194 -10.78 -3.20 8.55
C ASN A 194 -10.46 -3.51 10.02
N ALA A 195 -9.21 -3.81 10.33
CA ALA A 195 -8.78 -4.04 11.71
C ALA A 195 -9.04 -2.82 12.60
N ALA A 196 -8.75 -1.61 12.13
CA ALA A 196 -9.02 -0.38 12.86
C ALA A 196 -10.53 -0.16 13.10
N GLY A 197 -11.35 -0.49 12.11
CA GLY A 197 -12.82 -0.49 12.26
C GLY A 197 -13.29 -1.41 13.37
N GLU A 198 -12.75 -2.64 13.46
CA GLU A 198 -13.08 -3.59 14.52
C GLU A 198 -12.63 -3.10 15.91
N PHE A 199 -11.38 -2.57 15.99
CA PHE A 199 -10.88 -1.99 17.25
C PHE A 199 -11.74 -0.80 17.72
N ALA A 200 -12.21 0.03 16.82
CA ALA A 200 -13.07 1.15 17.16
C ALA A 200 -14.49 0.69 17.55
N ARG A 201 -15.07 -0.23 16.76
CA ARG A 201 -16.45 -0.74 16.96
C ARG A 201 -16.62 -1.43 18.31
N TYR A 202 -15.64 -2.24 18.71
CA TYR A 202 -15.70 -3.02 19.96
C TYR A 202 -14.93 -2.39 21.11
N ASP A 203 -14.51 -1.16 20.96
CA ASP A 203 -13.71 -0.41 21.94
C ASP A 203 -12.49 -1.18 22.47
N LEU A 204 -11.79 -1.87 21.58
CA LEU A 204 -10.62 -2.66 21.95
C LEU A 204 -9.44 -1.75 22.32
N SER A 205 -8.65 -2.20 23.29
CA SER A 205 -7.42 -1.52 23.68
C SER A 205 -6.35 -1.64 22.60
N LEU A 206 -5.66 -0.54 22.31
CA LEU A 206 -4.49 -0.57 21.42
C LEU A 206 -3.37 -1.41 22.08
N PRO A 207 -2.59 -2.15 21.27
CA PRO A 207 -1.40 -2.84 21.75
C PRO A 207 -0.35 -1.82 22.23
N GLU A 208 0.66 -2.28 22.99
CA GLU A 208 1.80 -1.44 23.36
C GLU A 208 2.51 -0.90 22.10
N PRO A 209 3.08 0.32 22.13
CA PRO A 209 3.86 0.86 21.04
C PRO A 209 5.04 -0.06 20.67
N LEU A 210 5.32 -0.18 19.39
CA LEU A 210 6.44 -0.99 18.91
C LEU A 210 7.78 -0.36 19.33
N SER A 211 8.76 -1.22 19.63
CA SER A 211 10.11 -0.76 19.96
C SER A 211 10.80 -0.14 18.74
N GLU A 212 11.82 0.69 18.98
CA GLU A 212 12.63 1.30 17.92
C GLU A 212 13.39 0.26 17.07
N SER A 213 13.61 -0.94 17.62
CA SER A 213 14.27 -2.05 16.93
C SER A 213 13.36 -2.79 15.96
N ALA A 214 12.04 -2.56 16.00
CA ALA A 214 11.11 -3.15 15.06
C ALA A 214 11.35 -2.64 13.61
N PRO A 215 11.07 -3.45 12.58
CA PRO A 215 11.25 -3.04 11.19
C PRO A 215 10.53 -1.73 10.86
N LEU A 216 11.21 -0.85 10.11
CA LEU A 216 10.73 0.50 9.81
C LEU A 216 9.30 0.50 9.26
N MET A 217 9.02 -0.34 8.24
CA MET A 217 7.69 -0.39 7.61
C MET A 217 6.62 -0.86 8.60
N THR A 218 6.95 -1.78 9.50
CA THR A 218 6.03 -2.24 10.55
C THR A 218 5.70 -1.12 11.54
N ARG A 219 6.70 -0.32 11.94
CA ARG A 219 6.50 0.85 12.82
C ARG A 219 5.64 1.93 12.16
N ILE A 220 5.82 2.15 10.86
CA ILE A 220 4.99 3.07 10.07
C ILE A 220 3.54 2.59 10.04
N SER A 221 3.33 1.30 9.72
CA SER A 221 1.99 0.70 9.69
C SER A 221 1.31 0.71 11.08
N ASP A 222 2.05 0.47 12.15
CA ASP A 222 1.54 0.55 13.53
C ASP A 222 1.04 1.96 13.87
N ASN A 223 1.85 2.98 13.60
CA ASN A 223 1.45 4.36 13.85
C ASN A 223 0.23 4.77 13.01
N MET A 224 0.15 4.37 11.76
CA MET A 224 -1.00 4.67 10.91
C MET A 224 -2.26 3.91 11.38
N PHE A 225 -2.12 2.66 11.79
CA PHE A 225 -3.20 1.88 12.41
C PHE A 225 -3.74 2.56 13.68
N ARG A 226 -2.84 3.00 14.58
CA ARG A 226 -3.22 3.75 15.80
C ARG A 226 -3.94 5.04 15.46
N ALA A 227 -3.40 5.81 14.51
CA ALA A 227 -4.04 7.03 14.02
C ALA A 227 -5.47 6.74 13.55
N ARG A 228 -5.66 5.68 12.77
CA ARG A 228 -6.98 5.32 12.23
C ARG A 228 -7.96 4.88 13.30
N VAL A 229 -7.54 4.05 14.27
CA VAL A 229 -8.38 3.66 15.41
C VAL A 229 -8.81 4.90 16.21
N GLN A 230 -7.87 5.79 16.54
CA GLN A 230 -8.17 7.02 17.29
C GLN A 230 -9.13 7.94 16.52
N GLN A 231 -8.91 8.09 15.21
CA GLN A 231 -9.78 8.87 14.35
C GLN A 231 -11.23 8.34 14.34
N LEU A 232 -11.39 7.01 14.20
CA LEU A 232 -12.70 6.35 14.20
C LEU A 232 -13.41 6.46 15.58
N LYS A 233 -12.63 6.52 16.67
CA LYS A 233 -13.15 6.76 18.02
C LYS A 233 -13.43 8.26 18.32
N GLY A 234 -13.14 9.17 17.38
CA GLY A 234 -13.29 10.63 17.59
C GLY A 234 -12.23 11.23 18.53
N LEU A 235 -11.10 10.59 18.72
CA LEU A 235 -10.01 10.99 19.60
C LEU A 235 -8.87 11.67 18.84
N ALA A 236 -7.87 12.22 19.56
CA ALA A 236 -6.69 12.82 18.96
C ALA A 236 -5.83 11.77 18.25
N TYR A 237 -5.63 11.92 16.93
CA TYR A 237 -4.95 10.93 16.08
C TYR A 237 -3.74 11.47 15.33
N ARG A 238 -3.65 12.81 15.18
CA ARG A 238 -2.65 13.46 14.32
C ARG A 238 -1.20 13.19 14.73
N GLU A 239 -0.94 12.97 16.00
CA GLU A 239 0.41 12.68 16.48
C GLU A 239 0.92 11.35 15.88
N TYR A 240 0.12 10.31 15.91
CA TYR A 240 0.45 9.03 15.29
C TYR A 240 0.59 9.13 13.77
N GLU A 241 -0.30 9.86 13.12
CA GLU A 241 -0.22 10.08 11.67
C GLU A 241 1.08 10.82 11.29
N ASN A 242 1.40 11.90 12.00
CA ASN A 242 2.63 12.66 11.79
C ASN A 242 3.87 11.80 12.03
N GLU A 243 3.84 10.92 13.03
CA GLU A 243 4.94 10.01 13.33
C GLU A 243 5.14 8.98 12.22
N ALA A 244 4.07 8.42 11.65
CA ALA A 244 4.16 7.51 10.49
C ALA A 244 4.85 8.19 9.29
N PHE A 245 4.43 9.41 8.95
CA PHE A 245 5.05 10.18 7.87
C PHE A 245 6.49 10.59 8.20
N ARG A 246 6.79 10.93 9.46
CA ARG A 246 8.14 11.24 9.91
C ARG A 246 9.07 10.03 9.75
N LEU A 247 8.66 8.87 10.20
CA LEU A 247 9.44 7.63 10.08
C LEU A 247 9.75 7.28 8.62
N MET A 248 8.78 7.42 7.72
CA MET A 248 8.99 7.19 6.29
C MET A 248 10.00 8.19 5.72
N ARG A 249 9.82 9.48 6.00
CA ARG A 249 10.75 10.54 5.58
C ARG A 249 12.16 10.26 6.09
N ASP A 250 12.32 9.99 7.37
CA ASP A 250 13.63 9.77 7.99
C ASP A 250 14.32 8.54 7.38
N GLY A 251 13.56 7.46 7.11
CA GLY A 251 14.08 6.28 6.42
C GLY A 251 14.57 6.57 4.99
N LEU A 252 13.81 7.33 4.20
CA LEU A 252 14.18 7.72 2.85
C LEU A 252 15.34 8.72 2.82
N THR A 253 15.42 9.64 3.78
CA THR A 253 16.47 10.66 3.84
C THR A 253 17.78 10.17 4.45
N ALA A 254 17.78 9.06 5.18
CA ALA A 254 18.97 8.49 5.80
C ALA A 254 20.11 8.23 4.82
N SER A 255 19.79 7.81 3.60
CA SER A 255 20.78 7.59 2.54
C SER A 255 21.46 8.87 2.07
N ALA A 256 20.74 10.02 2.10
CA ALA A 256 21.31 11.32 1.74
C ALA A 256 22.24 11.87 2.82
N LEU A 257 21.87 11.70 4.08
CA LEU A 257 22.70 12.11 5.23
C LEU A 257 24.04 11.34 5.25
N ALA A 258 24.04 10.11 4.75
CA ALA A 258 25.27 9.32 4.63
C ALA A 258 26.22 9.85 3.53
N LYS A 259 25.69 10.55 2.52
CA LYS A 259 26.46 11.10 1.37
C LYS A 259 26.69 12.60 1.54
N ARG A 260 27.51 12.99 2.51
CA ARG A 260 27.90 14.40 2.70
C ARG A 260 28.62 14.93 1.48
N GLN A 261 28.45 16.22 1.19
CA GLN A 261 28.99 16.90 0.02
C GLN A 261 29.94 18.03 0.42
N GLN A 262 30.93 18.30 -0.42
CA GLN A 262 31.78 19.49 -0.32
C GLN A 262 31.59 20.32 -1.58
N PRO A 263 30.77 21.37 -1.55
CA PRO A 263 30.63 22.26 -2.69
C PRO A 263 31.92 23.07 -2.91
N HIS A 264 32.27 23.25 -4.19
CA HIS A 264 33.35 24.12 -4.62
C HIS A 264 32.91 24.92 -5.86
N LEU A 265 33.33 26.16 -5.98
CA LEU A 265 32.95 26.99 -7.09
C LEU A 265 33.55 26.45 -8.40
N SER A 266 32.70 26.08 -9.36
CA SER A 266 33.12 25.48 -10.63
C SER A 266 32.97 26.42 -11.84
N VAL A 267 32.58 27.66 -11.61
CA VAL A 267 32.31 28.65 -12.66
C VAL A 267 33.15 29.93 -12.44
N TYR A 268 33.45 30.66 -13.52
CA TYR A 268 34.08 31.98 -13.45
C TYR A 268 33.06 33.04 -13.07
N SER A 269 33.54 34.22 -12.62
CA SER A 269 32.71 35.29 -12.08
C SER A 269 31.72 35.92 -13.07
N ASP A 270 31.89 35.72 -14.37
CA ASP A 270 31.05 36.17 -15.46
C ASP A 270 30.18 35.09 -16.09
N GLN A 271 30.28 33.83 -15.58
CA GLN A 271 29.50 32.72 -16.10
C GLN A 271 28.19 32.54 -15.35
N ILE A 272 27.23 32.01 -16.09
CA ILE A 272 25.89 31.65 -15.58
C ILE A 272 25.62 30.21 -15.92
N VAL A 273 25.24 29.42 -14.94
CA VAL A 273 24.67 28.08 -15.16
C VAL A 273 23.20 28.25 -15.50
N TRP A 274 22.76 27.66 -16.61
CA TRP A 274 21.39 27.69 -17.05
C TRP A 274 20.78 26.29 -17.13
N GLY A 275 20.04 25.92 -16.11
CA GLY A 275 19.26 24.69 -16.06
C GLY A 275 17.91 24.87 -16.76
N ARG A 276 17.51 23.87 -17.59
CA ARG A 276 16.23 23.89 -18.32
C ARG A 276 15.64 22.47 -18.34
N SER A 277 14.36 22.35 -18.02
CA SER A 277 13.68 21.05 -18.06
C SER A 277 12.32 21.13 -18.75
N PRO A 278 11.97 20.11 -19.55
CA PRO A 278 10.58 19.89 -19.99
C PRO A 278 9.71 19.56 -18.79
N VAL A 279 8.41 19.43 -19.03
CA VAL A 279 7.47 18.80 -18.08
C VAL A 279 7.10 17.41 -18.57
N ARG A 280 6.30 16.68 -17.79
CA ARG A 280 5.90 15.32 -18.14
C ARG A 280 4.37 15.14 -18.19
N ILE A 281 3.92 14.23 -19.03
CA ILE A 281 2.60 13.62 -18.96
C ILE A 281 2.80 12.16 -18.56
N ASP A 282 2.17 11.70 -17.47
CA ASP A 282 2.07 10.29 -17.16
C ASP A 282 0.91 9.69 -17.97
N LEU A 283 1.22 8.70 -18.79
CA LEU A 283 0.25 8.04 -19.66
C LEU A 283 -0.45 6.89 -18.96
N ALA A 284 0.29 6.11 -18.17
CA ALA A 284 -0.22 5.02 -17.34
C ALA A 284 0.69 4.73 -16.15
N GLY A 285 0.14 4.13 -15.11
CA GLY A 285 0.88 3.60 -13.96
C GLY A 285 1.21 4.62 -12.87
N GLY A 286 0.85 5.88 -13.02
CA GLY A 286 0.98 6.88 -11.94
C GLY A 286 0.33 6.37 -10.65
N TRP A 287 0.83 6.81 -9.49
CA TRP A 287 0.59 6.31 -8.14
C TRP A 287 1.38 5.04 -7.77
N THR A 288 1.73 4.15 -8.71
CA THR A 288 2.55 2.97 -8.38
C THR A 288 3.99 3.33 -8.04
N ASP A 289 4.42 4.54 -8.35
CA ASP A 289 5.71 5.14 -8.01
C ASP A 289 5.75 5.79 -6.62
N THR A 290 4.59 5.88 -5.94
CA THR A 290 4.46 6.62 -4.69
C THR A 290 4.73 5.71 -3.48
N PRO A 291 5.61 6.12 -2.52
CA PRO A 291 5.77 5.42 -1.25
C PRO A 291 4.46 5.45 -0.42
N PRO A 292 4.11 4.38 0.30
CA PRO A 292 4.89 3.15 0.52
C PRO A 292 4.70 2.07 -0.55
N TYR A 293 3.77 2.23 -1.51
CA TYR A 293 3.48 1.18 -2.50
C TYR A 293 4.73 0.75 -3.28
N CYS A 294 5.48 1.69 -3.84
CA CYS A 294 6.69 1.37 -4.60
C CYS A 294 7.77 0.71 -3.74
N LEU A 295 7.82 0.99 -2.43
CA LEU A 295 8.77 0.36 -1.50
C LEU A 295 8.43 -1.11 -1.24
N ASN A 296 7.15 -1.46 -1.25
CA ASN A 296 6.66 -2.81 -0.98
C ASN A 296 6.57 -3.67 -2.25
N GLU A 297 6.13 -3.07 -3.37
CA GLU A 297 5.74 -3.81 -4.58
C GLU A 297 6.57 -3.40 -5.82
N GLY A 298 7.32 -2.29 -5.76
CA GLY A 298 7.86 -1.65 -6.94
C GLY A 298 6.78 -0.98 -7.79
N GLY A 299 7.19 -0.09 -8.70
CA GLY A 299 6.30 0.67 -9.55
C GLY A 299 6.58 0.52 -11.04
N ASN A 300 5.56 0.73 -11.88
CA ASN A 300 5.65 0.81 -13.34
C ASN A 300 4.94 2.06 -13.81
N VAL A 301 5.64 2.97 -14.49
CA VAL A 301 5.05 4.19 -15.05
C VAL A 301 5.49 4.40 -16.49
N VAL A 302 4.54 4.60 -17.39
CA VAL A 302 4.80 5.07 -18.75
C VAL A 302 4.54 6.57 -18.80
N ASN A 303 5.56 7.35 -19.17
CA ASN A 303 5.42 8.78 -19.32
C ASN A 303 6.16 9.35 -20.54
N ILE A 304 5.81 10.57 -20.89
CA ILE A 304 6.43 11.34 -21.96
C ILE A 304 6.87 12.71 -21.43
N ALA A 305 8.09 13.11 -21.77
CA ALA A 305 8.57 14.49 -21.57
C ALA A 305 8.07 15.38 -22.70
N ILE A 306 7.51 16.55 -22.36
CA ILE A 306 6.98 17.50 -23.33
C ILE A 306 7.54 18.90 -23.10
N GLU A 307 7.75 19.62 -24.16
CA GLU A 307 8.04 21.06 -24.18
C GLU A 307 6.80 21.84 -24.62
N LEU A 308 6.60 23.02 -24.08
CA LEU A 308 5.49 23.86 -24.46
C LEU A 308 5.95 24.86 -25.55
N ASN A 309 5.32 24.82 -26.73
CA ASN A 309 5.70 25.62 -27.89
C ASN A 309 7.20 25.50 -28.23
N GLY A 310 7.78 24.31 -28.10
CA GLY A 310 9.19 24.03 -28.38
C GLY A 310 10.17 24.64 -27.37
N GLN A 311 9.69 25.03 -26.17
CA GLN A 311 10.52 25.59 -25.12
C GLN A 311 10.34 24.81 -23.82
N PRO A 312 11.43 24.44 -23.10
CA PRO A 312 11.36 23.91 -21.76
C PRO A 312 10.78 24.96 -20.81
N PRO A 313 9.63 24.66 -20.16
CA PRO A 313 8.92 25.66 -19.38
C PRO A 313 9.49 25.95 -18.00
N LEU A 314 10.39 25.08 -17.50
CA LEU A 314 11.04 25.25 -16.21
C LEU A 314 12.50 25.62 -16.39
N GLN A 315 12.90 26.76 -15.83
CA GLN A 315 14.23 27.32 -16.01
C GLN A 315 14.81 27.81 -14.69
N VAL A 316 16.10 27.60 -14.51
CA VAL A 316 16.86 28.02 -13.33
C VAL A 316 18.17 28.63 -13.78
N TYR A 317 18.50 29.81 -13.26
CA TYR A 317 19.76 30.48 -13.51
C TYR A 317 20.53 30.58 -12.20
N VAL A 318 21.79 30.12 -12.17
CA VAL A 318 22.68 30.26 -11.00
C VAL A 318 23.93 31.03 -11.45
N LYS A 319 24.25 32.12 -10.74
CA LYS A 319 25.44 32.91 -11.01
C LYS A 319 26.18 33.31 -9.73
N PRO A 320 27.48 33.61 -9.81
CA PRO A 320 28.24 34.14 -8.69
C PRO A 320 27.71 35.50 -8.22
N CYS A 321 27.81 35.73 -6.90
CA CYS A 321 27.52 37.01 -6.28
C CYS A 321 28.76 37.51 -5.53
N ARG A 322 29.14 38.78 -5.67
CA ARG A 322 30.30 39.34 -4.99
C ARG A 322 30.21 39.38 -3.48
N GLU A 323 28.98 39.50 -2.96
CA GLU A 323 28.71 39.47 -1.53
C GLU A 323 28.52 38.00 -1.08
N TYR A 324 29.05 37.64 0.09
CA TYR A 324 28.95 36.28 0.66
C TYR A 324 27.57 36.04 1.26
N LYS A 325 26.57 35.98 0.36
CA LYS A 325 25.17 35.72 0.69
C LYS A 325 24.51 34.92 -0.45
N ILE A 326 23.35 34.36 -0.20
CA ILE A 326 22.55 33.67 -1.21
C ILE A 326 21.33 34.54 -1.53
N ILE A 327 21.09 34.85 -2.81
CA ILE A 327 19.94 35.60 -3.28
C ILE A 327 19.03 34.64 -4.03
N LEU A 328 17.79 34.50 -3.61
CA LEU A 328 16.77 33.69 -4.25
C LEU A 328 15.75 34.59 -4.92
N ARG A 329 15.45 34.34 -6.21
CA ARG A 329 14.46 35.08 -6.99
C ARG A 329 13.50 34.14 -7.69
N SER A 330 12.23 34.51 -7.80
CA SER A 330 11.23 33.88 -8.65
C SER A 330 10.65 34.92 -9.59
N ILE A 331 10.83 34.71 -10.89
CA ILE A 331 10.35 35.65 -11.91
C ILE A 331 8.83 35.61 -11.99
N ASP A 332 8.26 34.40 -12.02
CA ASP A 332 6.83 34.13 -12.14
C ASP A 332 6.02 34.58 -10.92
N LEU A 333 6.62 34.52 -9.72
CA LEU A 333 5.98 34.96 -8.47
C LEU A 333 6.32 36.41 -8.11
N GLY A 334 7.27 37.05 -8.80
CA GLY A 334 7.76 38.39 -8.46
C GLY A 334 8.39 38.48 -7.06
N ALA A 335 8.90 37.37 -6.53
CA ALA A 335 9.41 37.25 -5.16
C ALA A 335 10.93 37.24 -5.12
N MET A 336 11.50 37.77 -4.04
CA MET A 336 12.93 37.75 -3.75
C MET A 336 13.18 37.55 -2.25
N GLU A 337 14.19 36.76 -1.93
CA GLU A 337 14.66 36.55 -0.56
C GLU A 337 16.19 36.54 -0.52
N VAL A 338 16.76 37.08 0.55
CA VAL A 338 18.19 37.04 0.83
C VAL A 338 18.44 36.15 2.01
N VAL A 339 19.33 35.19 1.87
CA VAL A 339 19.68 34.16 2.87
C VAL A 339 21.12 34.38 3.29
N THR A 340 21.34 34.61 4.58
CA THR A 340 22.65 34.92 5.18
C THR A 340 23.05 33.97 6.30
N THR A 341 22.10 33.16 6.77
CA THR A 341 22.31 32.25 7.90
C THR A 341 21.86 30.83 7.59
N TYR A 342 22.43 29.83 8.29
CA TYR A 342 21.96 28.46 8.24
C TYR A 342 20.50 28.30 8.73
N GLY A 343 20.07 29.16 9.66
CA GLY A 343 18.67 29.20 10.13
C GLY A 343 17.70 29.52 8.99
N GLU A 344 18.04 30.50 8.14
CA GLU A 344 17.25 30.87 6.97
C GLU A 344 17.27 29.80 5.89
N VAL A 345 18.39 29.08 5.69
CA VAL A 345 18.44 27.90 4.81
C VAL A 345 17.50 26.80 5.32
N ARG A 346 17.47 26.52 6.63
CA ARG A 346 16.52 25.57 7.25
C ARG A 346 15.06 25.98 7.10
N GLY A 347 14.79 27.24 6.82
CA GLY A 347 13.44 27.77 6.60
C GLY A 347 12.68 27.16 5.42
N PHE A 348 13.21 26.14 4.74
CA PHE A 348 12.51 25.40 3.68
C PHE A 348 11.23 24.71 4.16
N MET A 349 11.11 24.39 5.46
CA MET A 349 9.91 23.79 6.05
C MET A 349 8.79 24.80 6.32
N GLN A 350 9.02 26.09 6.11
CA GLN A 350 8.00 27.13 6.33
C GLN A 350 6.91 27.00 5.26
N VAL A 351 5.69 26.71 5.70
CA VAL A 351 4.53 26.57 4.83
C VAL A 351 4.27 27.89 4.08
N GLY A 352 4.12 27.80 2.75
CA GLY A 352 3.85 28.97 1.90
C GLY A 352 5.09 29.76 1.45
N SER A 353 6.30 29.35 1.83
CA SER A 353 7.52 29.98 1.31
C SER A 353 7.70 29.65 -0.19
N PRO A 354 7.86 30.66 -1.06
CA PRO A 354 8.12 30.45 -2.49
C PRO A 354 9.50 29.85 -2.76
N PHE A 355 10.38 29.82 -1.76
CA PHE A 355 11.77 29.38 -1.87
C PHE A 355 12.08 28.10 -1.11
N SER A 356 11.07 27.32 -0.73
CA SER A 356 11.28 26.03 -0.05
C SER A 356 12.14 25.07 -0.90
N ILE A 357 11.90 24.98 -2.21
CA ILE A 357 12.65 24.12 -3.14
C ILE A 357 14.14 24.49 -3.20
N PRO A 358 14.53 25.74 -3.56
CA PRO A 358 15.95 26.07 -3.62
C PRO A 358 16.66 26.00 -2.26
N LYS A 359 15.99 26.31 -1.14
CA LYS A 359 16.56 26.14 0.19
C LYS A 359 16.84 24.67 0.52
N ALA A 360 15.90 23.78 0.24
CA ALA A 360 16.10 22.33 0.44
C ALA A 360 17.20 21.78 -0.48
N ALA A 361 17.29 22.27 -1.72
CA ALA A 361 18.38 21.92 -2.64
C ALA A 361 19.75 22.36 -2.12
N LEU A 362 19.86 23.56 -1.55
CA LEU A 362 21.08 24.05 -0.90
C LEU A 362 21.50 23.16 0.27
N VAL A 363 20.56 22.69 1.09
CA VAL A 363 20.85 21.72 2.15
C VAL A 363 21.49 20.46 1.57
N LEU A 364 20.88 19.86 0.53
CA LEU A 364 21.41 18.65 -0.11
C LEU A 364 22.73 18.86 -0.84
N ALA A 365 23.02 20.10 -1.25
CA ALA A 365 24.29 20.48 -1.85
C ALA A 365 25.42 20.75 -0.84
N GLY A 366 25.12 20.63 0.47
CA GLY A 366 26.12 20.79 1.54
C GLY A 366 26.19 22.18 2.17
N PHE A 367 25.27 23.11 1.86
CA PHE A 367 25.21 24.44 2.52
C PHE A 367 24.41 24.39 3.83
N GLN A 368 24.64 23.32 4.61
CA GLN A 368 24.04 23.13 5.92
C GLN A 368 24.93 22.23 6.78
N PRO A 369 25.20 22.55 8.05
CA PRO A 369 25.86 21.64 8.98
C PRO A 369 25.18 20.27 9.02
N GLY A 370 25.97 19.19 8.95
CA GLY A 370 25.49 17.83 8.88
C GLY A 370 25.37 17.26 7.45
N PHE A 371 25.23 18.10 6.43
CA PHE A 371 25.23 17.72 4.99
C PHE A 371 26.57 18.04 4.29
N SER A 372 27.42 18.87 4.91
CA SER A 372 28.77 19.17 4.48
C SER A 372 29.78 18.17 5.09
N THR A 373 30.85 17.89 4.34
CA THR A 373 32.01 17.14 4.87
C THR A 373 32.86 17.99 5.81
N GLU A 374 32.85 19.31 5.64
CA GLU A 374 33.53 20.27 6.49
C GLU A 374 32.57 21.03 7.39
N SER A 375 33.07 21.54 8.50
CA SER A 375 32.30 22.31 9.48
C SER A 375 32.70 23.78 9.44
N TYR A 376 31.70 24.66 9.37
CA TYR A 376 31.88 26.11 9.39
C TYR A 376 31.04 26.72 10.50
N VAL A 377 31.50 27.82 11.07
CA VAL A 377 30.79 28.53 12.16
C VAL A 377 29.53 29.22 11.63
N SER A 378 29.56 29.70 10.39
CA SER A 378 28.44 30.41 9.76
C SER A 378 28.35 30.14 8.27
N LEU A 379 27.18 30.44 7.67
CA LEU A 379 26.98 30.37 6.23
C LEU A 379 27.92 31.32 5.48
N GLU A 380 28.17 32.52 6.03
CA GLU A 380 29.10 33.50 5.46
C GLU A 380 30.52 32.92 5.39
N GLU A 381 31.00 32.28 6.46
CA GLU A 381 32.31 31.62 6.48
C GLU A 381 32.40 30.51 5.43
N GLN A 382 31.36 29.69 5.30
CA GLN A 382 31.29 28.67 4.27
C GLN A 382 31.32 29.26 2.85
N LEU A 383 30.58 30.37 2.60
CA LEU A 383 30.59 31.07 1.31
C LEU A 383 31.95 31.74 1.00
N LYS A 384 32.67 32.20 2.03
CA LYS A 384 34.06 32.68 1.87
C LYS A 384 34.99 31.55 1.47
N ALA A 385 34.88 30.38 2.13
CA ALA A 385 35.65 29.19 1.75
C ALA A 385 35.27 28.66 0.37
N PHE A 386 33.99 28.74 -0.01
CA PHE A 386 33.47 28.41 -1.34
C PHE A 386 33.98 29.38 -2.41
N GLY A 387 34.31 30.61 -2.05
CA GLY A 387 34.92 31.65 -2.93
C GLY A 387 33.92 32.64 -3.51
N SER A 388 32.62 32.52 -3.28
CA SER A 388 31.59 33.43 -3.81
C SER A 388 30.29 33.30 -3.03
N GLY A 389 29.43 34.34 -3.06
CA GLY A 389 28.00 34.16 -2.86
C GLY A 389 27.34 33.61 -4.13
N MET A 390 26.02 33.43 -4.10
CA MET A 390 25.27 32.95 -5.27
C MET A 390 23.92 33.61 -5.40
N GLU A 391 23.50 33.83 -6.66
CA GLU A 391 22.13 34.23 -7.00
C GLU A 391 21.45 33.10 -7.78
N ILE A 392 20.32 32.62 -7.27
CA ILE A 392 19.50 31.55 -7.86
C ILE A 392 18.19 32.19 -8.32
N THR A 393 17.93 32.18 -9.62
CA THR A 393 16.71 32.74 -10.21
C THR A 393 15.88 31.63 -10.82
N LEU A 394 14.62 31.54 -10.44
CA LEU A 394 13.64 30.54 -10.87
C LEU A 394 12.66 31.18 -11.87
N LEU A 395 12.27 30.37 -12.88
CA LEU A 395 11.17 30.69 -13.79
C LEU A 395 10.34 29.43 -14.04
N SER A 396 9.06 29.50 -13.70
CA SER A 396 8.07 28.51 -14.11
C SER A 396 7.06 29.17 -15.07
N ALA A 397 7.10 28.79 -16.34
CA ALA A 397 6.14 29.28 -17.34
C ALA A 397 4.79 28.48 -17.29
N ILE A 398 4.55 27.70 -16.24
CA ILE A 398 3.37 26.89 -16.05
C ILE A 398 2.82 27.13 -14.64
N PRO A 399 1.49 27.27 -14.49
CA PRO A 399 0.89 27.46 -13.18
C PRO A 399 1.21 26.32 -12.20
N ALA A 400 1.33 26.64 -10.93
CA ALA A 400 1.37 25.66 -9.87
C ALA A 400 0.08 24.80 -9.88
N GLY A 401 0.18 23.51 -9.55
CA GLY A 401 -0.97 22.60 -9.59
C GLY A 401 -1.41 22.20 -11.00
N SER A 402 -0.55 22.38 -11.99
CA SER A 402 -0.81 22.04 -13.40
C SER A 402 -1.03 20.56 -13.69
N GLY A 403 -0.62 19.66 -12.78
CA GLY A 403 -0.62 18.20 -12.99
C GLY A 403 0.54 17.68 -13.85
N LEU A 404 1.43 18.56 -14.32
CA LEU A 404 2.54 18.20 -15.22
C LEU A 404 3.88 17.93 -14.50
N GLY A 405 3.86 17.67 -13.18
CA GLY A 405 5.07 17.38 -12.38
C GLY A 405 5.93 18.63 -12.11
N THR A 406 5.34 19.83 -12.19
CA THR A 406 6.07 21.11 -12.16
C THR A 406 6.97 21.25 -10.94
N SER A 407 6.50 20.89 -9.74
CA SER A 407 7.25 21.06 -8.49
C SER A 407 8.51 20.21 -8.46
N SER A 408 8.36 18.90 -8.69
CA SER A 408 9.45 17.92 -8.65
C SER A 408 10.48 18.17 -9.77
N ILE A 409 9.99 18.53 -10.96
CA ILE A 409 10.88 18.82 -12.09
C ILE A 409 11.61 20.15 -11.89
N LEU A 410 10.96 21.17 -11.29
CA LEU A 410 11.66 22.40 -10.90
C LEU A 410 12.75 22.10 -9.85
N ALA A 411 12.44 21.26 -8.86
CA ALA A 411 13.41 20.82 -7.87
C ALA A 411 14.62 20.13 -8.52
N SER A 412 14.38 19.22 -9.47
CA SER A 412 15.44 18.57 -10.25
C SER A 412 16.28 19.57 -11.05
N THR A 413 15.63 20.58 -11.64
CA THR A 413 16.30 21.62 -12.42
C THR A 413 17.20 22.48 -11.52
N VAL A 414 16.72 22.80 -10.31
CA VAL A 414 17.49 23.53 -9.29
C VAL A 414 18.69 22.69 -8.85
N LEU A 415 18.47 21.39 -8.51
CA LEU A 415 19.55 20.49 -8.10
C LEU A 415 20.60 20.32 -9.19
N GLY A 416 20.18 20.17 -10.45
CA GLY A 416 21.10 20.09 -11.59
C GLY A 416 21.92 21.37 -11.77
N ALA A 417 21.28 22.53 -11.72
CA ALA A 417 21.98 23.81 -11.84
C ALA A 417 22.94 24.06 -10.66
N ILE A 418 22.55 23.72 -9.44
CA ILE A 418 23.42 23.80 -8.25
C ILE A 418 24.57 22.79 -8.36
N SER A 419 24.32 21.57 -8.85
CA SER A 419 25.36 20.57 -9.06
C SER A 419 26.48 21.09 -9.97
N ASP A 420 26.11 21.66 -11.11
CA ASP A 420 27.08 22.23 -12.05
C ASP A 420 27.79 23.45 -11.46
N PHE A 421 27.06 24.36 -10.81
CA PHE A 421 27.61 25.56 -10.18
C PHE A 421 28.56 25.24 -9.03
N CYS A 422 28.26 24.19 -8.26
CA CYS A 422 29.00 23.78 -7.07
C CYS A 422 29.98 22.63 -7.32
N GLY A 423 30.19 22.21 -8.58
CA GLY A 423 31.14 21.13 -8.93
C GLY A 423 30.84 19.80 -8.28
N LEU A 424 29.58 19.47 -8.03
CA LEU A 424 29.17 18.24 -7.33
C LEU A 424 29.11 17.03 -8.25
N ASN A 425 29.10 17.23 -9.57
CA ASN A 425 29.14 16.20 -10.61
C ASN A 425 28.04 15.13 -10.48
N TRP A 426 26.84 15.51 -10.06
CA TRP A 426 25.69 14.61 -10.01
C TRP A 426 25.22 14.26 -11.42
N ASP A 427 25.10 12.98 -11.71
CA ASP A 427 24.45 12.54 -12.92
C ASP A 427 22.92 12.68 -12.83
N LYS A 428 22.23 12.38 -13.92
CA LYS A 428 20.75 12.51 -13.98
C LYS A 428 20.04 11.61 -12.99
N ASN A 429 20.57 10.41 -12.72
CA ASN A 429 19.96 9.50 -11.75
C ASN A 429 20.14 10.03 -10.32
N GLU A 430 21.34 10.49 -9.97
CA GLU A 430 21.60 11.10 -8.67
C GLU A 430 20.73 12.36 -8.45
N ILE A 431 20.56 13.22 -9.48
CA ILE A 431 19.65 14.37 -9.42
C ILE A 431 18.22 13.92 -9.13
N CYS A 432 17.73 12.89 -9.83
CA CYS A 432 16.37 12.37 -9.61
C CYS A 432 16.20 11.77 -8.22
N ASN A 433 17.18 10.99 -7.73
CA ASN A 433 17.17 10.44 -6.39
C ASN A 433 17.17 11.54 -5.32
N ARG A 434 18.01 12.56 -5.48
CA ARG A 434 18.02 13.72 -4.58
C ARG A 434 16.74 14.53 -4.63
N THR A 435 16.07 14.55 -5.77
CA THR A 435 14.74 15.17 -5.88
C THR A 435 13.70 14.44 -5.04
N LEU A 436 13.69 13.10 -5.06
CA LEU A 436 12.81 12.30 -4.20
C LEU A 436 13.05 12.63 -2.71
N ILE A 437 14.31 12.71 -2.32
CA ILE A 437 14.69 13.08 -0.95
C ILE A 437 14.25 14.51 -0.62
N LEU A 438 14.45 15.46 -1.54
CA LEU A 438 14.03 16.85 -1.37
C LEU A 438 12.52 16.96 -1.14
N GLU A 439 11.72 16.21 -1.88
CA GLU A 439 10.27 16.17 -1.70
C GLU A 439 9.88 15.60 -0.33
N GLN A 440 10.58 14.57 0.16
CA GLN A 440 10.36 14.07 1.52
C GLN A 440 10.73 15.13 2.58
N LEU A 441 11.82 15.89 2.39
CA LEU A 441 12.17 17.01 3.27
C LEU A 441 11.08 18.09 3.29
N LEU A 442 10.43 18.35 2.15
CA LEU A 442 9.32 19.31 2.03
C LEU A 442 7.97 18.75 2.50
N THR A 443 7.91 17.50 2.94
CA THR A 443 6.67 16.80 3.36
C THR A 443 5.60 16.73 2.27
N THR A 444 6.01 16.71 1.01
CA THR A 444 5.09 16.58 -0.12
C THR A 444 4.69 15.15 -0.43
N GLY A 445 5.55 14.18 -0.04
CA GLY A 445 5.24 12.75 -0.13
C GLY A 445 5.14 12.21 -1.56
N GLY A 446 5.67 12.92 -2.55
CA GLY A 446 5.61 12.54 -3.96
C GLY A 446 6.39 11.27 -4.30
N GLY A 447 6.05 10.66 -5.44
CA GLY A 447 6.77 9.54 -6.02
C GLY A 447 7.96 9.99 -6.88
N TRP A 448 8.55 9.03 -7.60
CA TRP A 448 9.73 9.29 -8.44
C TRP A 448 9.40 9.58 -9.92
N GLN A 449 8.15 9.45 -10.37
CA GLN A 449 7.81 9.56 -11.79
C GLN A 449 8.04 10.96 -12.38
N ASP A 450 7.86 12.01 -11.59
CA ASP A 450 7.87 13.39 -12.05
C ASP A 450 9.28 13.80 -12.48
N GLN A 451 10.25 13.66 -11.60
CA GLN A 451 11.63 14.00 -11.86
C GLN A 451 12.25 13.14 -12.98
N TYR A 452 12.04 11.83 -12.93
CA TYR A 452 12.50 10.95 -14.01
C TYR A 452 11.76 11.23 -15.33
N GLY A 453 10.48 11.62 -15.25
CA GLY A 453 9.68 12.03 -16.40
C GLY A 453 10.20 13.25 -17.10
N GLY A 454 10.59 14.29 -16.34
CA GLY A 454 11.08 15.55 -16.87
C GLY A 454 12.58 15.57 -17.20
N VAL A 455 13.43 15.05 -16.31
CA VAL A 455 14.90 15.04 -16.49
C VAL A 455 15.35 14.14 -17.64
N LEU A 456 14.66 13.00 -17.81
CA LEU A 456 14.90 12.07 -18.90
C LEU A 456 13.92 12.34 -20.04
N ARG A 457 14.41 12.82 -21.18
CA ARG A 457 13.60 13.15 -22.35
C ARG A 457 12.97 11.92 -23.01
N GLY A 458 12.02 12.14 -23.91
CA GLY A 458 11.39 11.10 -24.73
C GLY A 458 10.24 10.37 -24.04
N VAL A 459 9.75 9.31 -24.70
CA VAL A 459 8.74 8.39 -24.20
C VAL A 459 9.45 7.22 -23.54
N LYS A 460 9.00 6.82 -22.36
CA LYS A 460 9.68 5.79 -21.58
C LYS A 460 8.80 5.07 -20.60
N LEU A 461 9.13 3.79 -20.36
CA LEU A 461 8.67 3.02 -19.22
C LEU A 461 9.73 3.11 -18.12
N LEU A 462 9.29 3.48 -16.93
CA LEU A 462 10.08 3.51 -15.70
C LEU A 462 9.62 2.36 -14.81
N GLN A 463 10.55 1.55 -14.31
CA GLN A 463 10.23 0.39 -13.47
C GLN A 463 11.13 0.34 -12.25
N THR A 464 10.56 0.14 -11.06
CA THR A 464 11.32 -0.16 -9.84
C THR A 464 10.96 -1.53 -9.28
N HIS A 465 11.83 -2.03 -8.42
CA HIS A 465 11.57 -3.20 -7.58
C HIS A 465 11.26 -2.77 -6.16
N ALA A 466 10.70 -3.68 -5.38
CA ALA A 466 10.51 -3.47 -3.94
C ALA A 466 11.86 -3.18 -3.24
N GLY A 467 11.85 -2.27 -2.28
CA GLY A 467 13.03 -1.86 -1.52
C GLY A 467 13.08 -0.36 -1.26
N MET A 468 13.95 0.05 -0.35
CA MET A 468 14.14 1.47 0.00
C MET A 468 14.89 2.25 -1.08
N ASP A 469 15.69 1.59 -1.90
CA ASP A 469 16.34 2.20 -3.06
C ASP A 469 15.37 2.17 -4.26
N GLN A 470 14.94 3.36 -4.66
CA GLN A 470 13.99 3.57 -5.73
C GLN A 470 14.66 4.22 -6.95
N SER A 471 15.64 3.50 -7.54
CA SER A 471 16.31 3.89 -8.78
C SER A 471 15.64 3.19 -9.98
N PRO A 472 14.74 3.85 -10.74
CA PRO A 472 14.02 3.20 -11.83
C PRO A 472 14.91 2.74 -12.96
N LEU A 473 14.68 1.51 -13.42
CA LEU A 473 15.15 1.06 -14.72
C LEU A 473 14.37 1.79 -15.82
N VAL A 474 15.09 2.42 -16.73
CA VAL A 474 14.51 3.22 -17.81
C VAL A 474 14.53 2.45 -19.12
N ARG A 475 13.37 2.26 -19.73
CA ARG A 475 13.23 1.69 -21.08
C ARG A 475 12.63 2.73 -22.00
N TRP A 476 13.43 3.30 -22.89
CA TRP A 476 12.94 4.22 -23.91
C TRP A 476 12.06 3.51 -24.93
N LEU A 477 11.01 4.19 -25.33
CA LEU A 477 10.00 3.74 -26.26
C LEU A 477 10.10 4.50 -27.58
N PRO A 478 9.64 3.92 -28.69
CA PRO A 478 9.47 4.68 -29.93
C PRO A 478 8.54 5.86 -29.72
N ASP A 479 8.94 7.03 -30.22
CA ASP A 479 8.16 8.25 -30.12
C ASP A 479 7.26 8.52 -31.33
N TYR A 480 7.29 7.64 -32.33
CA TYR A 480 6.55 7.77 -33.58
C TYR A 480 5.06 8.08 -33.41
N LEU A 481 4.38 7.44 -32.45
CA LEU A 481 2.96 7.69 -32.16
C LEU A 481 2.70 9.10 -31.61
N PHE A 482 3.72 9.80 -31.19
CA PHE A 482 3.63 11.17 -30.61
C PHE A 482 4.18 12.24 -31.53
N THR A 483 5.17 11.92 -32.38
CA THR A 483 5.90 12.85 -33.24
C THR A 483 5.62 12.66 -34.71
N GLY A 484 5.09 11.50 -35.12
CA GLY A 484 4.81 11.18 -36.52
C GLY A 484 3.66 12.02 -37.08
N GLY A 485 3.88 12.70 -38.14
CA GLY A 485 3.01 13.56 -38.97
C GLY A 485 1.54 13.70 -38.55
N GLU A 486 0.71 12.71 -38.86
CA GLU A 486 -0.73 12.75 -38.55
C GLU A 486 -1.02 12.55 -37.06
N TYR A 487 -0.26 11.66 -36.38
CA TYR A 487 -0.47 11.36 -34.96
C TYR A 487 -0.16 12.58 -34.07
N GLN A 488 0.88 13.35 -34.39
CA GLN A 488 1.23 14.55 -33.62
C GLN A 488 0.05 15.52 -33.49
N LYS A 489 -0.78 15.64 -34.56
CA LYS A 489 -1.94 16.54 -34.57
C LYS A 489 -3.06 16.08 -33.65
N CYS A 490 -3.10 14.80 -33.30
CA CYS A 490 -4.13 14.20 -32.47
C CYS A 490 -3.87 14.34 -30.97
N HIS A 491 -2.67 14.76 -30.55
CA HIS A 491 -2.35 15.03 -29.14
C HIS A 491 -2.71 16.46 -28.76
N LEU A 492 -3.58 16.59 -27.77
CA LEU A 492 -4.07 17.89 -27.31
C LEU A 492 -3.83 18.04 -25.80
N LEU A 493 -3.46 19.24 -25.41
CA LEU A 493 -3.29 19.62 -24.01
C LEU A 493 -4.08 20.91 -23.73
N TYR A 494 -5.04 20.84 -22.81
CA TYR A 494 -5.92 21.94 -22.48
C TYR A 494 -5.82 22.29 -20.99
N TYR A 495 -5.55 23.57 -20.69
CA TYR A 495 -5.57 24.03 -19.30
C TYR A 495 -7.00 24.31 -18.86
N THR A 496 -7.48 23.57 -17.87
CA THR A 496 -8.87 23.65 -17.40
C THR A 496 -9.16 24.90 -16.58
N GLY A 497 -8.12 25.59 -16.08
CA GLY A 497 -8.28 26.71 -15.13
C GLY A 497 -8.72 26.28 -13.72
N ILE A 498 -8.97 24.99 -13.51
CA ILE A 498 -9.37 24.42 -12.23
C ILE A 498 -8.11 24.01 -11.49
N THR A 499 -7.92 24.55 -10.29
CA THR A 499 -6.81 24.16 -9.41
C THR A 499 -7.38 23.56 -8.14
N ARG A 500 -7.04 22.31 -7.85
CA ARG A 500 -7.30 21.69 -6.56
C ARG A 500 -5.98 21.42 -5.86
N THR A 501 -6.01 21.49 -4.52
CA THR A 501 -4.83 21.14 -3.74
C THR A 501 -4.62 19.62 -3.82
N ALA A 502 -3.68 19.18 -4.66
CA ALA A 502 -3.29 17.76 -4.81
C ALA A 502 -2.90 17.10 -3.46
N LYS A 503 -2.49 17.92 -2.49
CA LYS A 503 -2.05 17.47 -1.15
C LYS A 503 -3.10 16.64 -0.39
N GLY A 504 -4.39 16.94 -0.53
CA GLY A 504 -5.47 16.18 0.14
C GLY A 504 -5.65 14.79 -0.45
N ILE A 505 -5.66 14.69 -1.79
CA ILE A 505 -5.79 13.41 -2.52
C ILE A 505 -4.59 12.51 -2.20
N LEU A 506 -3.38 13.07 -2.30
CA LEU A 506 -2.15 12.34 -2.00
C LEU A 506 -2.15 11.75 -0.58
N ALA A 507 -2.50 12.55 0.42
CA ALA A 507 -2.52 12.09 1.81
C ALA A 507 -3.51 10.94 2.03
N GLU A 508 -4.70 10.98 1.41
CA GLU A 508 -5.72 9.94 1.56
C GLU A 508 -5.29 8.61 0.92
N ILE A 509 -4.75 8.67 -0.30
CA ILE A 509 -4.25 7.48 -0.99
C ILE A 509 -3.06 6.87 -0.22
N VAL A 510 -2.12 7.68 0.27
CA VAL A 510 -0.97 7.19 1.05
C VAL A 510 -1.42 6.56 2.37
N ARG A 511 -2.43 7.12 3.05
CA ARG A 511 -3.03 6.46 4.24
C ARG A 511 -3.58 5.08 3.91
N SER A 512 -4.33 4.97 2.82
CA SER A 512 -4.89 3.69 2.38
C SER A 512 -3.81 2.65 2.07
N MET A 513 -2.68 3.09 1.51
CA MET A 513 -1.50 2.23 1.29
C MET A 513 -0.89 1.74 2.61
N PHE A 514 -0.70 2.63 3.60
CA PHE A 514 -0.16 2.26 4.92
C PHE A 514 -1.08 1.31 5.69
N LEU A 515 -2.38 1.44 5.48
CA LEU A 515 -3.40 0.60 6.12
C LEU A 515 -3.67 -0.71 5.36
N ASN A 516 -2.90 -1.01 4.31
CA ASN A 516 -3.08 -2.20 3.47
C ASN A 516 -4.53 -2.36 2.99
N SER A 517 -5.18 -1.26 2.60
CA SER A 517 -6.53 -1.31 2.06
C SER A 517 -6.58 -2.21 0.84
N THR A 518 -7.27 -3.33 0.94
CA THR A 518 -7.33 -4.36 -0.11
C THR A 518 -7.86 -3.80 -1.43
N GLU A 519 -8.84 -2.92 -1.37
CA GLU A 519 -9.41 -2.25 -2.54
C GLU A 519 -8.38 -1.38 -3.25
N HIS A 520 -7.72 -0.46 -2.53
CA HIS A 520 -6.71 0.44 -3.08
C HIS A 520 -5.49 -0.30 -3.62
N LEU A 521 -5.00 -1.30 -2.86
CA LEU A 521 -3.86 -2.12 -3.32
C LEU A 521 -4.18 -2.94 -4.57
N SER A 522 -5.42 -3.45 -4.71
CA SER A 522 -5.87 -4.14 -5.91
C SER A 522 -5.91 -3.23 -7.13
N ILE A 523 -6.41 -1.98 -6.96
CA ILE A 523 -6.42 -0.98 -8.02
C ILE A 523 -4.99 -0.62 -8.43
N LEU A 524 -4.09 -0.37 -7.47
CA LEU A 524 -2.68 -0.06 -7.73
C LEU A 524 -1.97 -1.22 -8.47
N GLY A 525 -2.23 -2.47 -8.07
CA GLY A 525 -1.75 -3.65 -8.80
C GLY A 525 -2.26 -3.71 -10.24
N GLY A 526 -3.53 -3.36 -10.45
CA GLY A 526 -4.13 -3.19 -11.77
C GLY A 526 -3.47 -2.08 -12.58
N MET A 527 -3.17 -0.93 -11.97
CA MET A 527 -2.46 0.19 -12.61
C MET A 527 -1.04 -0.20 -13.03
N LYS A 528 -0.34 -0.96 -12.18
CA LYS A 528 1.01 -1.47 -12.45
C LYS A 528 1.03 -2.39 -13.68
N GLY A 529 0.07 -3.32 -13.79
CA GLY A 529 -0.11 -4.17 -14.97
C GLY A 529 -0.50 -3.38 -16.21
N HIS A 530 -1.44 -2.44 -16.07
CA HIS A 530 -1.90 -1.56 -17.14
C HIS A 530 -0.80 -0.71 -17.78
N ALA A 531 0.23 -0.32 -17.01
CA ALA A 531 1.40 0.36 -17.57
C ALA A 531 2.14 -0.50 -18.59
N LEU A 532 2.17 -1.82 -18.39
CA LEU A 532 2.77 -2.75 -19.35
C LEU A 532 1.88 -2.95 -20.60
N ASP A 533 0.56 -2.97 -20.45
CA ASP A 533 -0.37 -2.99 -21.58
C ASP A 533 -0.12 -1.79 -22.51
N LEU A 534 0.01 -0.59 -21.92
CA LEU A 534 0.29 0.64 -22.67
C LEU A 534 1.70 0.60 -23.31
N TYR A 535 2.70 0.13 -22.56
CA TYR A 535 4.04 -0.09 -23.10
C TYR A 535 4.00 -0.94 -24.38
N GLU A 536 3.28 -2.06 -24.36
CA GLU A 536 3.17 -2.94 -25.52
C GLU A 536 2.42 -2.28 -26.69
N ALA A 537 1.35 -1.53 -26.42
CA ALA A 537 0.61 -0.82 -27.48
C ALA A 537 1.51 0.19 -28.21
N ILE A 538 2.36 0.94 -27.46
CA ILE A 538 3.33 1.89 -28.04
C ILE A 538 4.39 1.13 -28.84
N GLN A 539 4.93 0.03 -28.32
CA GLN A 539 5.93 -0.79 -29.03
C GLN A 539 5.41 -1.36 -30.33
N ARG A 540 4.13 -1.73 -30.38
CA ARG A 540 3.46 -2.25 -31.60
C ARG A 540 3.07 -1.15 -32.58
N GLY A 541 3.20 0.12 -32.23
CA GLY A 541 2.77 1.25 -33.06
C GLY A 541 1.24 1.35 -33.21
N ASN A 542 0.47 0.84 -32.22
CA ASN A 542 -0.99 0.83 -32.27
C ASN A 542 -1.54 2.10 -31.59
N PHE A 543 -1.82 3.13 -32.42
CA PHE A 543 -2.30 4.42 -31.96
C PHE A 543 -3.68 4.36 -31.28
N ASP A 544 -4.63 3.63 -31.86
CA ASP A 544 -5.99 3.52 -31.32
C ASP A 544 -6.00 2.84 -29.96
N GLU A 545 -5.21 1.77 -29.81
CA GLU A 545 -5.09 1.06 -28.55
C GLU A 545 -4.38 1.92 -27.49
N MET A 546 -3.31 2.62 -27.87
CA MET A 546 -2.64 3.57 -26.99
C MET A 546 -3.62 4.62 -26.44
N GLY A 547 -4.43 5.23 -27.33
CA GLY A 547 -5.43 6.22 -26.94
C GLY A 547 -6.48 5.64 -25.97
N ARG A 548 -7.01 4.43 -26.26
CA ARG A 548 -7.96 3.75 -25.36
C ARG A 548 -7.36 3.41 -23.99
N LEU A 549 -6.10 2.99 -23.97
CA LEU A 549 -5.39 2.70 -22.73
C LEU A 549 -5.12 3.95 -21.90
N VAL A 550 -4.88 5.11 -22.52
CA VAL A 550 -4.83 6.39 -21.79
C VAL A 550 -6.17 6.68 -21.10
N GLY A 551 -7.30 6.44 -21.77
CA GLY A 551 -8.63 6.56 -21.17
C GLY A 551 -8.87 5.54 -20.04
N LYS A 552 -8.35 4.31 -20.17
CA LYS A 552 -8.39 3.31 -19.07
C LYS A 552 -7.58 3.75 -17.87
N SER A 553 -6.41 4.38 -18.05
CA SER A 553 -5.64 5.01 -16.96
C SER A 553 -6.49 6.01 -16.18
N TRP A 554 -7.26 6.85 -16.88
CA TRP A 554 -8.15 7.83 -16.26
C TRP A 554 -9.23 7.18 -15.39
N LYS A 555 -9.84 6.08 -15.86
CA LYS A 555 -10.83 5.33 -15.08
C LYS A 555 -10.22 4.69 -13.83
N LEU A 556 -9.00 4.17 -13.92
CA LEU A 556 -8.28 3.62 -12.78
C LEU A 556 -7.94 4.69 -11.74
N ASN A 557 -7.54 5.89 -12.17
CA ASN A 557 -7.30 7.01 -11.26
C ASN A 557 -8.58 7.41 -10.50
N GLN A 558 -9.74 7.45 -11.19
CA GLN A 558 -11.03 7.75 -10.57
C GLN A 558 -11.50 6.65 -9.61
N ALA A 559 -11.19 5.39 -9.91
CA ALA A 559 -11.48 4.26 -9.01
C ALA A 559 -10.62 4.34 -7.74
N LEU A 560 -9.38 4.82 -7.85
CA LEU A 560 -8.49 5.00 -6.70
C LEU A 560 -8.94 6.16 -5.80
N ASP A 561 -9.34 7.29 -6.38
CA ASP A 561 -9.92 8.44 -5.67
C ASP A 561 -10.95 9.17 -6.57
N PRO A 562 -12.24 9.15 -6.20
CA PRO A 562 -13.29 9.86 -6.94
C PRO A 562 -13.03 11.37 -7.06
N GLY A 563 -12.33 11.98 -6.11
CA GLY A 563 -11.97 13.40 -6.13
C GLY A 563 -10.98 13.78 -7.25
N THR A 564 -10.40 12.79 -7.93
CA THR A 564 -9.54 12.97 -9.11
C THR A 564 -10.28 13.66 -10.25
N ASN A 565 -11.61 13.42 -10.42
CA ASN A 565 -12.44 13.99 -11.49
C ASN A 565 -13.49 14.96 -10.94
N PRO A 566 -13.21 16.25 -10.80
CA PRO A 566 -14.21 17.25 -10.41
C PRO A 566 -15.33 17.39 -11.46
N GLU A 567 -16.53 17.73 -11.02
CA GLU A 567 -17.70 17.90 -11.89
C GLU A 567 -17.46 18.91 -13.04
N ALA A 568 -16.72 19.98 -12.77
CA ALA A 568 -16.37 20.97 -13.80
C ALA A 568 -15.48 20.38 -14.91
N VAL A 569 -14.57 19.44 -14.58
CA VAL A 569 -13.77 18.72 -15.58
C VAL A 569 -14.64 17.74 -16.34
N GLU A 570 -15.50 17.01 -15.65
CA GLU A 570 -16.46 16.09 -16.26
C GLU A 570 -17.39 16.80 -17.25
N ALA A 571 -17.82 18.03 -16.95
CA ALA A 571 -18.62 18.85 -17.87
C ALA A 571 -17.87 19.21 -19.15
N ILE A 572 -16.55 19.43 -19.09
CA ILE A 572 -15.69 19.64 -20.27
C ILE A 572 -15.60 18.34 -21.06
N ILE A 573 -15.32 17.23 -20.40
CA ILE A 573 -15.16 15.90 -21.00
C ILE A 573 -16.40 15.48 -21.80
N ARG A 574 -17.60 15.61 -21.25
CA ARG A 574 -18.86 15.29 -21.93
C ARG A 574 -19.05 15.98 -23.28
N ARG A 575 -18.41 17.13 -23.50
CA ARG A 575 -18.52 17.87 -24.77
C ARG A 575 -17.55 17.38 -25.84
N ILE A 576 -16.51 16.64 -25.47
CA ILE A 576 -15.42 16.22 -26.36
C ILE A 576 -15.28 14.70 -26.48
N ASP A 577 -15.97 13.93 -25.63
CA ASP A 577 -15.83 12.47 -25.51
C ASP A 577 -15.98 11.74 -26.86
N ASP A 578 -16.97 12.11 -27.65
CA ASP A 578 -17.22 11.53 -28.96
C ASP A 578 -16.07 11.68 -29.97
N TYR A 579 -15.15 12.61 -29.74
CA TYR A 579 -14.02 12.90 -30.61
C TYR A 579 -12.69 12.32 -30.11
N CYS A 580 -12.67 11.75 -28.88
CA CYS A 580 -11.46 11.22 -28.25
C CYS A 580 -11.38 9.70 -28.34
N LEU A 581 -10.17 9.14 -28.49
CA LEU A 581 -9.84 7.77 -28.17
C LEU A 581 -9.69 7.60 -26.66
N GLY A 582 -9.16 8.60 -25.99
CA GLY A 582 -8.99 8.67 -24.55
C GLY A 582 -8.48 10.02 -24.09
N TYR A 583 -8.58 10.25 -22.80
CA TYR A 583 -8.16 11.48 -22.12
C TYR A 583 -7.84 11.21 -20.66
N LYS A 584 -7.09 12.09 -20.03
CA LYS A 584 -6.84 12.07 -18.59
C LYS A 584 -6.32 13.42 -18.06
N LEU A 585 -6.48 13.65 -16.77
CA LEU A 585 -5.70 14.64 -16.05
C LEU A 585 -4.37 13.98 -15.61
N PRO A 586 -3.21 14.48 -16.02
CA PRO A 586 -1.92 13.98 -15.57
C PRO A 586 -1.68 14.19 -14.06
N GLY A 587 -0.86 13.32 -13.46
CA GLY A 587 -0.54 13.37 -12.04
C GLY A 587 -1.71 12.95 -11.14
N ALA A 588 -1.89 13.61 -10.01
CA ALA A 588 -2.93 13.29 -9.04
C ALA A 588 -4.37 13.60 -9.50
N GLY A 589 -4.53 14.32 -10.62
CA GLY A 589 -5.84 14.77 -11.07
C GLY A 589 -6.40 15.95 -10.26
N GLY A 590 -7.73 16.10 -10.25
CA GLY A 590 -8.41 17.18 -9.53
C GLY A 590 -8.38 18.55 -10.23
N GLY A 591 -7.74 18.68 -11.40
CA GLY A 591 -7.60 19.91 -12.17
C GLY A 591 -6.29 20.00 -12.93
N GLY A 592 -5.91 21.21 -13.34
CA GLY A 592 -4.71 21.44 -14.14
C GLY A 592 -4.94 21.23 -15.63
N TYR A 593 -4.04 20.53 -16.29
CA TYR A 593 -4.15 20.22 -17.72
C TYR A 593 -4.92 18.93 -17.98
N LEU A 594 -5.80 18.95 -18.99
CA LEU A 594 -6.45 17.78 -19.56
C LEU A 594 -5.67 17.37 -20.82
N TYR A 595 -5.10 16.18 -20.80
CA TYR A 595 -4.48 15.56 -21.97
C TYR A 595 -5.50 14.68 -22.69
N MET A 596 -5.55 14.83 -24.03
CA MET A 596 -6.52 14.15 -24.90
C MET A 596 -5.81 13.54 -26.09
N VAL A 597 -6.24 12.36 -26.49
CA VAL A 597 -5.88 11.69 -27.74
C VAL A 597 -7.11 11.68 -28.63
N ALA A 598 -7.11 12.52 -29.67
CA ALA A 598 -8.20 12.59 -30.64
C ALA A 598 -8.20 11.36 -31.57
N LYS A 599 -9.36 10.98 -32.09
CA LYS A 599 -9.52 9.84 -33.01
C LYS A 599 -8.72 10.03 -34.31
N ASP A 600 -8.68 11.26 -34.79
CA ASP A 600 -8.00 11.66 -36.02
C ASP A 600 -7.75 13.18 -36.02
N PRO A 601 -7.02 13.75 -37.03
CA PRO A 601 -6.78 15.20 -37.12
C PRO A 601 -8.04 16.06 -37.24
N GLU A 602 -9.13 15.55 -37.85
CA GLU A 602 -10.41 16.29 -37.95
C GLU A 602 -11.09 16.39 -36.58
N ALA A 603 -11.12 15.29 -35.85
CA ALA A 603 -11.60 15.26 -34.46
C ALA A 603 -10.82 16.22 -33.57
N ALA A 604 -9.50 16.30 -33.74
CA ALA A 604 -8.65 17.26 -33.02
C ALA A 604 -9.03 18.72 -33.30
N ILE A 605 -9.36 19.05 -34.55
CA ILE A 605 -9.84 20.41 -34.92
C ILE A 605 -11.18 20.70 -34.25
N ARG A 606 -12.10 19.74 -34.23
CA ARG A 606 -13.41 19.86 -33.57
C ARG A 606 -13.27 20.07 -32.06
N ILE A 607 -12.41 19.28 -31.42
CA ILE A 607 -12.11 19.44 -29.98
C ILE A 607 -11.61 20.86 -29.70
N ARG A 608 -10.65 21.37 -30.47
CA ARG A 608 -10.11 22.73 -30.32
C ARG A 608 -11.21 23.79 -30.45
N SER A 609 -12.11 23.64 -31.44
CA SER A 609 -13.25 24.55 -31.64
C SER A 609 -14.20 24.55 -30.44
N ILE A 610 -14.54 23.36 -29.91
CA ILE A 610 -15.40 23.21 -28.72
C ILE A 610 -14.76 23.85 -27.50
N LEU A 611 -13.48 23.55 -27.24
CA LEU A 611 -12.75 24.08 -26.10
C LEU A 611 -12.57 25.61 -26.17
N ALA A 612 -12.39 26.17 -27.38
CA ALA A 612 -12.32 27.61 -27.56
C ALA A 612 -13.65 28.33 -27.23
N GLN A 613 -14.81 27.67 -27.40
CA GLN A 613 -16.13 28.19 -27.02
C GLN A 613 -16.39 28.14 -25.51
N ILE A 614 -15.79 27.19 -24.80
CA ILE A 614 -15.89 27.13 -23.34
C ILE A 614 -15.20 28.33 -22.71
N GLY A 615 -14.24 28.90 -23.39
CA GLY A 615 -13.37 29.98 -22.92
C GLY A 615 -12.25 29.41 -22.02
N ARG A 616 -11.32 30.28 -21.65
CA ARG A 616 -10.40 29.99 -20.56
C ARG A 616 -11.23 30.04 -19.27
N ALA A 617 -11.33 28.92 -18.58
CA ALA A 617 -11.90 28.94 -17.24
C ALA A 617 -11.07 29.95 -16.42
N HIS A 618 -11.71 30.96 -15.92
CA HIS A 618 -11.08 32.03 -15.12
C HIS A 618 -10.93 31.58 -13.67
#